data_6b31f14a18a30987d918dce08d7bef3e
#
_entry.id   6b31f14a18a30987d918dce08d7bef3e
#
_cell.length_a   1.000
_cell.length_b   1.000
_cell.length_c   1.000
_cell.angle_alpha   90.00
_cell.angle_beta   90.00
_cell.angle_gamma   90.00
#
_symmetry.space_group_name_H-M   'P 1'
#
loop_
_entity.id
_entity.type
_entity.pdbx_description
1 polymer ?
#
loop_
_entity_poly.entity_id
_entity_poly.type
_entity_poly.pdbx_seq_one_letter_code
_entity_poly.pdbx_strand_id
1 'polypeptide(L)'
;MKLGLNLGYWGLGNDADNLAVAQEADRLGYSVVWAAEAYGSDTATVLTWIAAQTRNVDVGSAVFQIPARTPAMTAMVARVDRSTRCRSFR
;
A
#
# COMPACT_ATOMS: atom_id res chain seq x y z
N MET A 1 1.05 -19.83 -8.18
CA MET A 1 1.88 -18.63 -8.41
C MET A 1 1.26 -17.44 -7.69
N LYS A 2 2.09 -16.68 -6.99
CA LYS A 2 1.62 -15.46 -6.33
C LYS A 2 1.96 -14.25 -7.19
N LEU A 3 0.97 -13.41 -7.45
CA LEU A 3 1.13 -12.22 -8.26
C LEU A 3 1.08 -10.98 -7.37
N GLY A 4 1.94 -10.01 -7.66
CA GLY A 4 1.94 -8.70 -7.02
C GLY A 4 1.63 -7.62 -8.05
N LEU A 5 1.05 -6.52 -7.58
CA LEU A 5 0.74 -5.38 -8.42
C LEU A 5 1.48 -4.15 -7.89
N ASN A 6 2.26 -3.48 -8.73
CA ASN A 6 2.95 -2.25 -8.36
C ASN A 6 2.17 -1.07 -8.93
N LEU A 7 1.62 -0.25 -8.03
CA LEU A 7 0.88 0.95 -8.42
C LEU A 7 1.78 2.16 -8.65
N GLY A 8 3.06 2.06 -8.23
CA GLY A 8 4.01 3.16 -8.42
C GLY A 8 3.70 4.37 -7.55
N TYR A 9 3.80 5.55 -8.15
CA TYR A 9 3.64 6.83 -7.44
C TYR A 9 2.21 7.33 -7.52
N TRP A 10 1.77 7.96 -6.44
CA TRP A 10 0.44 8.54 -6.32
C TRP A 10 0.52 10.07 -6.30
N GLY A 11 -0.63 10.73 -6.41
CA GLY A 11 -0.67 12.18 -6.42
C GLY A 11 -0.45 12.82 -7.79
N LEU A 12 -0.51 12.01 -8.85
CA LEU A 12 -0.29 12.47 -10.22
C LEU A 12 -1.60 12.63 -11.02
N GLY A 13 -2.75 12.64 -10.32
CA GLY A 13 -4.03 12.87 -10.95
C GLY A 13 -4.81 11.62 -11.36
N ASN A 14 -4.28 10.42 -11.07
CA ASN A 14 -4.93 9.16 -11.43
C ASN A 14 -5.23 8.27 -10.22
N ASP A 15 -5.40 8.87 -9.06
CA ASP A 15 -5.52 8.11 -7.80
C ASP A 15 -6.80 7.27 -7.75
N ALA A 16 -7.91 7.76 -8.29
CA ALA A 16 -9.16 7.00 -8.33
C ALA A 16 -9.02 5.75 -9.20
N ASP A 17 -8.32 5.84 -10.33
CA ASP A 17 -8.05 4.70 -11.19
C ASP A 17 -7.14 3.69 -10.50
N ASN A 18 -6.14 4.17 -9.76
CA ASN A 18 -5.25 3.31 -9.00
C ASN A 18 -6.00 2.53 -7.92
N LEU A 19 -6.95 3.16 -7.24
CA LEU A 19 -7.78 2.46 -6.27
C LEU A 19 -8.63 1.39 -6.95
N ALA A 20 -9.23 1.72 -8.09
CA ALA A 20 -10.04 0.75 -8.83
C ALA A 20 -9.20 -0.46 -9.27
N VAL A 21 -7.98 -0.23 -9.72
CA VAL A 21 -7.04 -1.30 -10.10
C VAL A 21 -6.68 -2.15 -8.89
N ALA A 22 -6.41 -1.53 -7.73
CA ALA A 22 -6.10 -2.26 -6.51
C ALA A 22 -7.28 -3.13 -6.06
N GLN A 23 -8.49 -2.62 -6.13
CA GLN A 23 -9.69 -3.38 -5.79
C GLN A 23 -9.91 -4.56 -6.76
N GLU A 24 -9.62 -4.36 -8.03
CA GLU A 24 -9.72 -5.43 -9.02
C GLU A 24 -8.66 -6.51 -8.78
N ALA A 25 -7.43 -6.11 -8.42
CA ALA A 25 -6.38 -7.05 -8.06
C ALA A 25 -6.79 -7.88 -6.83
N ASP A 26 -7.41 -7.24 -5.84
CA ASP A 26 -7.95 -7.92 -4.66
C ASP A 26 -9.00 -8.95 -5.05
N ARG A 27 -9.92 -8.58 -5.92
CA ARG A 27 -10.97 -9.47 -6.42
C ARG A 27 -10.39 -10.66 -7.19
N LEU A 28 -9.33 -10.44 -7.94
CA LEU A 28 -8.71 -11.48 -8.77
C LEU A 28 -7.75 -12.40 -7.99
N GLY A 29 -7.54 -12.14 -6.70
CA GLY A 29 -6.70 -13.00 -5.86
C GLY A 29 -5.22 -12.67 -5.89
N TYR A 30 -4.84 -11.45 -6.25
CA TYR A 30 -3.44 -11.01 -6.15
C TYR A 30 -2.97 -11.08 -4.70
N SER A 31 -1.69 -11.39 -4.53
CA SER A 31 -1.10 -11.57 -3.20
C SER A 31 -0.84 -10.24 -2.50
N VAL A 32 -0.30 -9.26 -3.23
CA VAL A 32 0.15 -8.00 -2.64
C VAL A 32 0.02 -6.86 -3.63
N VAL A 33 -0.25 -5.67 -3.10
CA VAL A 33 -0.26 -4.40 -3.85
C VAL A 33 0.84 -3.52 -3.27
N TRP A 34 1.69 -2.98 -4.14
CA TRP A 34 2.84 -2.16 -3.77
C TRP A 34 2.60 -0.71 -4.19
N ALA A 35 2.99 0.22 -3.34
CA ALA A 35 3.04 1.63 -3.69
C ALA A 35 4.39 2.23 -3.34
N ALA A 36 4.78 3.27 -4.06
CA ALA A 36 6.09 3.89 -3.94
C ALA A 36 5.97 5.32 -3.46
N GLU A 37 7.03 5.79 -2.80
CA GLU A 37 7.12 7.14 -2.26
C GLU A 37 8.36 7.83 -2.81
N ALA A 38 8.17 9.01 -3.38
CA ALA A 38 9.29 9.89 -3.76
C ALA A 38 8.90 11.31 -3.36
N TYR A 39 8.46 12.14 -4.29
CA TYR A 39 8.05 13.52 -3.99
C TYR A 39 6.56 13.75 -4.25
N GLY A 40 5.80 12.69 -4.48
CA GLY A 40 4.38 12.77 -4.79
C GLY A 40 3.53 12.71 -3.53
N SER A 41 3.25 11.53 -3.05
CA SER A 41 2.33 11.31 -1.95
C SER A 41 2.96 10.48 -0.83
N ASP A 42 2.36 10.56 0.34
CA ASP A 42 2.77 9.75 1.49
C ASP A 42 2.25 8.33 1.30
N THR A 43 3.16 7.40 1.08
CA THR A 43 2.81 6.00 0.77
C THR A 43 2.12 5.30 1.95
N ALA A 44 2.48 5.64 3.19
CA ALA A 44 1.80 5.06 4.35
C ALA A 44 0.31 5.39 4.35
N THR A 45 -0.04 6.63 4.04
CA THR A 45 -1.43 7.07 3.93
C THR A 45 -2.15 6.34 2.79
N VAL A 46 -1.51 6.23 1.64
CA VAL A 46 -2.06 5.53 0.47
C VAL A 46 -2.30 4.06 0.79
N LEU A 47 -1.32 3.39 1.38
CA LEU A 47 -1.43 1.96 1.70
C LEU A 47 -2.53 1.70 2.73
N THR A 48 -2.66 2.56 3.72
CA THR A 48 -3.73 2.46 4.72
C THR A 48 -5.10 2.59 4.05
N TRP A 49 -5.23 3.55 3.13
CA TRP A 49 -6.48 3.72 2.39
C TRP A 49 -6.80 2.50 1.53
N ILE A 50 -5.82 1.96 0.81
CA ILE A 50 -6.00 0.75 0.02
C ILE A 50 -6.39 -0.42 0.91
N ALA A 51 -5.72 -0.59 2.04
CA ALA A 51 -6.02 -1.67 2.98
C ALA A 51 -7.45 -1.58 3.51
N ALA A 52 -7.96 -0.37 3.74
CA ALA A 52 -9.33 -0.16 4.19
C ALA A 52 -10.37 -0.46 3.11
N GLN A 53 -9.99 -0.36 1.83
CA GLN A 53 -10.89 -0.54 0.69
C GLN A 53 -10.78 -1.91 0.03
N THR A 54 -9.94 -2.78 0.53
CA THR A 54 -9.73 -4.14 -0.01
C THR A 54 -9.91 -5.17 1.09
N ARG A 55 -10.00 -6.45 0.72
CA ARG A 55 -10.33 -7.51 1.69
C ARG A 55 -9.19 -8.48 1.95
N ASN A 56 -8.53 -8.95 0.90
CA ASN A 56 -7.60 -10.08 1.01
C ASN A 56 -6.17 -9.75 0.60
N VAL A 57 -5.98 -8.75 -0.27
CA VAL A 57 -4.66 -8.40 -0.77
C VAL A 57 -3.84 -7.74 0.35
N ASP A 58 -2.58 -8.12 0.47
CA ASP A 58 -1.65 -7.45 1.36
C ASP A 58 -1.19 -6.14 0.75
N VAL A 59 -0.71 -5.22 1.59
CA VAL A 59 -0.15 -3.95 1.13
C VAL A 59 1.31 -3.86 1.51
N GLY A 60 2.11 -3.23 0.65
CA GLY A 60 3.53 -3.07 0.90
C GLY A 60 4.10 -1.82 0.26
N SER A 61 5.17 -1.30 0.84
CA SER A 61 5.87 -0.16 0.26
C SER A 61 7.01 -0.62 -0.64
N ALA A 62 7.14 0.05 -1.77
CA ALA A 62 8.25 -0.18 -2.68
C ALA A 62 8.68 1.15 -3.31
N VAL A 63 9.16 2.07 -2.51
CA VAL A 63 9.64 1.95 -1.12
C VAL A 63 9.20 3.14 -0.28
N PHE A 64 9.50 3.13 1.04
CA PHE A 64 9.43 4.32 1.88
C PHE A 64 10.70 5.15 1.75
N GLN A 65 10.57 6.47 1.82
CA GLN A 65 11.70 7.39 1.77
C GLN A 65 12.40 7.49 3.13
N ILE A 66 13.66 7.07 3.19
CA ILE A 66 14.44 7.17 4.42
C ILE A 66 14.58 8.63 4.92
N PRO A 67 14.87 9.63 4.06
CA PRO A 67 14.99 11.00 4.54
C PRO A 67 13.71 11.57 5.18
N ALA A 68 12.56 11.03 4.85
CA ALA A 68 11.27 11.53 5.36
C ALA A 68 10.78 10.78 6.59
N ARG A 69 11.44 9.69 6.99
CA ARG A 69 10.93 8.81 8.04
C ARG A 69 12.05 8.35 8.96
N THR A 70 11.80 8.43 10.28
CA THR A 70 12.67 7.78 11.24
C THR A 70 12.40 6.27 11.27
N PRO A 71 13.38 5.46 11.72
CA PRO A 71 13.13 4.03 11.90
C PRO A 71 11.95 3.73 12.84
N ALA A 72 11.83 4.50 13.93
CA ALA A 72 10.74 4.33 14.88
C ALA A 72 9.38 4.63 14.24
N MET A 73 9.27 5.71 13.47
CA MET A 73 8.04 6.05 12.78
C MET A 73 7.67 4.99 11.74
N THR A 74 8.65 4.49 11.01
CA THR A 74 8.43 3.44 10.02
C THR A 74 7.85 2.18 10.68
N ALA A 75 8.41 1.79 11.82
CA ALA A 75 7.92 0.63 12.56
C ALA A 75 6.49 0.83 13.05
N MET A 76 6.16 2.01 13.57
CA MET A 76 4.81 2.31 14.04
C MET A 76 3.79 2.32 12.91
N VAL A 77 4.15 2.90 11.78
CA VAL A 77 3.29 2.94 10.60
C VAL A 77 3.01 1.53 10.08
N ALA A 78 4.04 0.70 9.99
CA ALA A 78 3.88 -0.69 9.55
C ALA A 78 2.94 -1.47 10.47
N ARG A 79 2.94 -1.17 11.76
CA ARG A 79 2.02 -1.80 12.70
C ARG A 79 0.57 -1.37 12.46
N VAL A 80 0.34 -0.11 12.14
CA VAL A 80 -1.00 0.39 11.83
C VAL A 80 -1.53 -0.28 10.56
N ASP A 81 -0.74 -0.31 9.50
CA ASP A 81 -1.14 -0.96 8.26
C ASP A 81 -1.45 -2.43 8.48
N ARG A 82 -0.70 -3.07 9.35
CA ARG A 82 -0.95 -4.45 9.74
C ARG A 82 -2.26 -4.61 10.52
N SER A 83 -2.56 -3.69 11.43
CA SER A 83 -3.73 -3.79 12.30
C SER A 83 -5.04 -3.45 11.60
N THR A 84 -5.00 -2.64 10.55
CA THR A 84 -6.20 -2.33 9.75
C THR A 84 -6.71 -3.55 9.00
N ARG A 85 -5.86 -4.56 8.88
CA ARG A 85 -6.21 -5.79 8.20
C ARG A 85 -5.65 -6.96 9.02
N CYS A 86 -6.48 -7.64 9.75
CA CYS A 86 -6.05 -8.68 10.68
C CYS A 86 -5.35 -9.88 10.02
N ARG A 87 -5.27 -9.94 8.69
CA ARG A 87 -4.61 -11.02 7.96
C ARG A 87 -3.39 -10.58 7.17
N SER A 88 -3.14 -9.30 7.05
CA SER A 88 -2.22 -8.79 6.05
C SER A 88 -0.76 -9.08 6.31
N PHE A 89 -0.36 -9.18 7.55
CA PHE A 89 1.05 -9.32 7.92
C PHE A 89 1.24 -10.62 8.68
N ARG A 90 1.26 -11.67 7.97
CA ARG A 90 1.45 -13.01 8.56
C ARG A 90 2.90 -13.45 8.52
#